data_ac3c349d61e05fb2987b862f545ca4ad
#
_entry.id   ac3c349d61e05fb2987b862f545ca4ad
#
_cell.length_a   1.000
_cell.length_b   1.000
_cell.length_c   1.000
_cell.angle_alpha   90.00
_cell.angle_beta   90.00
_cell.angle_gamma   90.00
#
_symmetry.space_group_name_H-M   'P 1'
#
loop_
_entity.id
_entity.type
_entity.pdbx_description
1 polymer ?
#
loop_
_entity_poly.entity_id
_entity_poly.type
_entity_poly.pdbx_seq_one_letter_code
_entity_poly.pdbx_strand_id
1 'polypeptide(L)'
;MTDVTMIGLGAMGGALAQAFMRAGYSITVWNRTPDKAIPFLDKGAHPAENISGALQASPVTVICIDNYDVSTKLIADESVEEHLSGKVLIQLSTGTPKDATEFGSRIMACGGKYIDGAIMAFPESIGTEEAQFLFAGAEDTYEQCKPILGCLGGDLRYLGSEIAAAAVIDLAYLTQELSTYLGAIHGAHLCESENIGVDTFASILPDGHPAKDLVQVIHSNKYDAPEATIAVWDGALKRIRMQARDTGINSEIPDFISRLFNRAISAGYGEEDIAALIKVLKRDSP
;
A
#
# COMPACT_ATOMS: atom_id res chain seq x y z
N MET A 1 -12.08 -20.67 16.59
CA MET A 1 -11.22 -19.46 16.62
C MET A 1 -10.13 -19.69 15.59
N THR A 2 -9.96 -18.79 14.63
CA THR A 2 -8.91 -18.85 13.60
C THR A 2 -7.62 -18.19 14.09
N ASP A 3 -6.51 -18.40 13.38
CA ASP A 3 -5.20 -17.85 13.77
C ASP A 3 -5.13 -16.34 13.48
N VAL A 4 -5.66 -15.92 12.33
CA VAL A 4 -5.65 -14.55 11.87
C VAL A 4 -6.94 -14.17 11.16
N THR A 5 -7.36 -12.92 11.32
CA THR A 5 -8.43 -12.31 10.54
C THR A 5 -7.85 -11.33 9.54
N MET A 6 -8.31 -11.43 8.28
CA MET A 6 -7.94 -10.47 7.23
C MET A 6 -9.14 -9.59 6.88
N ILE A 7 -9.00 -8.29 7.10
CA ILE A 7 -9.98 -7.26 6.73
C ILE A 7 -9.50 -6.52 5.49
N GLY A 8 -10.28 -6.63 4.41
CA GLY A 8 -9.96 -6.11 3.09
C GLY A 8 -9.38 -7.17 2.16
N LEU A 9 -10.07 -7.36 1.01
CA LEU A 9 -9.74 -8.35 -0.01
C LEU A 9 -9.61 -7.69 -1.39
N GLY A 10 -8.97 -6.52 -1.41
CA GLY A 10 -8.46 -5.91 -2.64
C GLY A 10 -7.28 -6.71 -3.19
N ALA A 11 -6.58 -6.20 -4.21
CA ALA A 11 -5.42 -6.87 -4.78
C ALA A 11 -4.39 -7.23 -3.69
N MET A 12 -3.96 -6.25 -2.90
CA MET A 12 -2.97 -6.44 -1.84
C MET A 12 -3.50 -7.30 -0.68
N GLY A 13 -4.69 -6.97 -0.13
CA GLY A 13 -5.26 -7.76 0.98
C GLY A 13 -5.58 -9.20 0.59
N GLY A 14 -5.95 -9.44 -0.67
CA GLY A 14 -6.13 -10.78 -1.21
C GLY A 14 -4.82 -11.57 -1.30
N ALA A 15 -3.71 -10.91 -1.68
CA ALA A 15 -2.39 -11.53 -1.71
C ALA A 15 -1.91 -11.90 -0.29
N LEU A 16 -2.12 -11.01 0.69
CA LEU A 16 -1.84 -11.28 2.11
C LEU A 16 -2.64 -12.48 2.63
N ALA A 17 -3.97 -12.52 2.36
CA ALA A 17 -4.83 -13.64 2.74
C ALA A 17 -4.33 -14.97 2.16
N GLN A 18 -3.93 -14.97 0.89
CA GLN A 18 -3.37 -16.16 0.25
C GLN A 18 -2.03 -16.59 0.86
N ALA A 19 -1.18 -15.64 1.25
CA ALA A 19 0.10 -15.96 1.90
C ALA A 19 -0.12 -16.66 3.25
N PHE A 20 -1.04 -16.16 4.09
CA PHE A 20 -1.42 -16.82 5.34
C PHE A 20 -1.95 -18.24 5.11
N MET A 21 -2.85 -18.42 4.13
CA MET A 21 -3.40 -19.74 3.80
C MET A 21 -2.31 -20.72 3.29
N ARG A 22 -1.41 -20.25 2.41
CA ARG A 22 -0.29 -21.08 1.92
C ARG A 22 0.64 -21.52 3.03
N ALA A 23 0.81 -20.70 4.06
CA ALA A 23 1.60 -21.03 5.25
C ALA A 23 0.87 -21.99 6.23
N GLY A 24 -0.39 -22.34 5.95
CA GLY A 24 -1.17 -23.28 6.76
C GLY A 24 -1.94 -22.63 7.91
N TYR A 25 -1.99 -21.29 8.00
CA TYR A 25 -2.81 -20.62 8.99
C TYR A 25 -4.30 -20.73 8.65
N SER A 26 -5.12 -20.97 9.68
CA SER A 26 -6.57 -20.85 9.55
C SER A 26 -6.95 -19.36 9.58
N ILE A 27 -7.68 -18.91 8.56
CA ILE A 27 -8.01 -17.50 8.43
C ILE A 27 -9.51 -17.23 8.44
N THR A 28 -9.89 -16.11 9.06
CA THR A 28 -11.19 -15.48 8.85
C THR A 28 -11.01 -14.30 7.90
N VAL A 29 -11.93 -14.13 6.96
CA VAL A 29 -11.89 -13.04 5.99
C VAL A 29 -13.15 -12.19 6.07
N TRP A 30 -12.96 -10.88 5.90
CA TRP A 30 -14.06 -9.94 5.76
C TRP A 30 -13.74 -8.87 4.71
N ASN A 31 -14.74 -8.56 3.91
CA ASN A 31 -14.68 -7.45 2.95
C ASN A 31 -16.03 -6.79 2.80
N ARG A 32 -16.06 -5.47 2.62
CA ARG A 32 -17.30 -4.70 2.41
C ARG A 32 -18.14 -5.24 1.24
N THR A 33 -17.51 -5.71 0.17
CA THR A 33 -18.14 -6.42 -0.95
C THR A 33 -17.99 -7.91 -0.72
N PRO A 34 -19.04 -8.65 -0.32
CA PRO A 34 -18.93 -10.05 0.11
C PRO A 34 -18.38 -10.99 -0.98
N ASP A 35 -18.68 -10.74 -2.24
CA ASP A 35 -18.26 -11.57 -3.36
C ASP A 35 -16.73 -11.69 -3.46
N LYS A 36 -15.99 -10.70 -2.98
CA LYS A 36 -14.52 -10.76 -2.93
C LYS A 36 -13.99 -11.83 -1.97
N ALA A 37 -14.81 -12.31 -1.04
CA ALA A 37 -14.44 -13.40 -0.13
C ALA A 37 -14.56 -14.79 -0.80
N ILE A 38 -15.42 -14.97 -1.78
CA ILE A 38 -15.73 -16.26 -2.41
C ILE A 38 -14.47 -17.07 -2.77
N PRO A 39 -13.46 -16.50 -3.49
CA PRO A 39 -12.27 -17.27 -3.88
C PRO A 39 -11.42 -17.79 -2.70
N PHE A 40 -11.60 -17.24 -1.51
CA PHE A 40 -10.92 -17.65 -0.27
C PHE A 40 -11.74 -18.70 0.48
N LEU A 41 -13.08 -18.58 0.48
CA LEU A 41 -13.97 -19.56 1.09
C LEU A 41 -13.85 -20.93 0.42
N ASP A 42 -13.76 -20.95 -0.90
CA ASP A 42 -13.53 -22.18 -1.70
C ASP A 42 -12.21 -22.88 -1.35
N LYS A 43 -11.27 -22.15 -0.76
CA LYS A 43 -9.96 -22.65 -0.31
C LYS A 43 -9.90 -22.90 1.21
N GLY A 44 -11.01 -22.79 1.93
CA GLY A 44 -11.11 -23.11 3.35
C GLY A 44 -10.99 -21.92 4.31
N ALA A 45 -11.01 -20.68 3.84
CA ALA A 45 -11.16 -19.51 4.71
C ALA A 45 -12.58 -19.45 5.32
N HIS A 46 -12.70 -18.85 6.49
CA HIS A 46 -13.98 -18.63 7.17
C HIS A 46 -14.52 -17.23 6.90
N PRO A 47 -15.80 -17.04 6.53
CA PRO A 47 -16.36 -15.73 6.36
C PRO A 47 -16.70 -15.11 7.73
N ALA A 48 -16.52 -13.81 7.88
CA ALA A 48 -17.17 -13.03 8.93
C ALA A 48 -18.37 -12.27 8.34
N GLU A 49 -19.48 -12.25 9.05
CA GLU A 49 -20.70 -11.55 8.61
C GLU A 49 -20.56 -10.02 8.72
N ASN A 50 -19.82 -9.56 9.71
CA ASN A 50 -19.60 -8.15 10.01
C ASN A 50 -18.22 -7.93 10.69
N ILE A 51 -17.88 -6.68 10.94
CA ILE A 51 -16.60 -6.29 11.58
C ILE A 51 -16.48 -6.84 13.00
N SER A 52 -17.55 -6.80 13.77
CA SER A 52 -17.59 -7.34 15.14
C SER A 52 -17.23 -8.83 15.14
N GLY A 53 -17.88 -9.63 14.29
CA GLY A 53 -17.58 -11.05 14.12
C GLY A 53 -16.15 -11.30 13.60
N ALA A 54 -15.64 -10.44 12.72
CA ALA A 54 -14.28 -10.52 12.22
C ALA A 54 -13.25 -10.34 13.35
N LEU A 55 -13.42 -9.32 14.19
CA LEU A 55 -12.52 -9.06 15.33
C LEU A 55 -12.59 -10.16 16.41
N GLN A 56 -13.76 -10.76 16.60
CA GLN A 56 -13.90 -11.87 17.58
C GLN A 56 -13.22 -13.16 17.10
N ALA A 57 -13.12 -13.37 15.79
CA ALA A 57 -12.74 -14.66 15.21
C ALA A 57 -11.28 -15.07 15.53
N SER A 58 -10.38 -14.11 15.72
CA SER A 58 -8.93 -14.37 15.88
C SER A 58 -8.30 -13.49 16.94
N PRO A 59 -7.14 -13.88 17.50
CA PRO A 59 -6.34 -13.01 18.38
C PRO A 59 -5.64 -11.88 17.61
N VAL A 60 -5.35 -12.08 16.32
CA VAL A 60 -4.66 -11.13 15.46
C VAL A 60 -5.56 -10.76 14.28
N THR A 61 -5.71 -9.48 14.03
CA THR A 61 -6.45 -8.94 12.88
C THR A 61 -5.52 -8.09 12.04
N VAL A 62 -5.43 -8.40 10.75
CA VAL A 62 -4.70 -7.61 9.75
C VAL A 62 -5.70 -6.82 8.93
N ILE A 63 -5.47 -5.51 8.80
CA ILE A 63 -6.30 -4.59 8.03
C ILE A 63 -5.49 -4.10 6.83
N CYS A 64 -6.00 -4.31 5.61
CA CYS A 64 -5.43 -3.77 4.37
C CYS A 64 -6.58 -3.32 3.45
N ILE A 65 -6.97 -2.07 3.59
CA ILE A 65 -8.07 -1.41 2.86
C ILE A 65 -7.59 -0.07 2.31
N ASP A 66 -8.48 0.71 1.70
CA ASP A 66 -8.10 1.91 0.94
C ASP A 66 -7.32 2.96 1.77
N ASN A 67 -7.72 3.18 3.04
CA ASN A 67 -7.11 4.21 3.88
C ASN A 67 -7.57 4.11 5.35
N TYR A 68 -6.93 4.91 6.20
CA TYR A 68 -7.23 4.99 7.64
C TYR A 68 -8.60 5.57 7.97
N ASP A 69 -9.15 6.48 7.14
CA ASP A 69 -10.50 7.00 7.34
C ASP A 69 -11.56 5.89 7.29
N VAL A 70 -11.37 4.95 6.35
CA VAL A 70 -12.24 3.78 6.24
C VAL A 70 -12.02 2.85 7.43
N SER A 71 -10.78 2.57 7.82
CA SER A 71 -10.45 1.76 9.00
C SER A 71 -11.06 2.33 10.27
N THR A 72 -10.93 3.64 10.49
CA THR A 72 -11.48 4.35 11.65
C THR A 72 -12.99 4.24 11.71
N LYS A 73 -13.68 4.40 10.57
CA LYS A 73 -15.14 4.26 10.50
C LYS A 73 -15.60 2.83 10.78
N LEU A 74 -14.83 1.83 10.36
CA LEU A 74 -15.17 0.42 10.59
C LEU A 74 -15.13 0.03 12.06
N ILE A 75 -14.24 0.65 12.85
CA ILE A 75 -14.09 0.36 14.28
C ILE A 75 -14.77 1.40 15.18
N ALA A 76 -15.45 2.42 14.62
CA ALA A 76 -15.99 3.54 15.39
C ALA A 76 -17.26 3.19 16.19
N ASP A 77 -17.86 2.05 15.97
CA ASP A 77 -19.05 1.58 16.69
C ASP A 77 -18.63 1.01 18.06
N GLU A 78 -19.29 1.44 19.15
CA GLU A 78 -19.00 0.95 20.51
C GLU A 78 -19.07 -0.58 20.59
N SER A 79 -20.01 -1.21 19.87
CA SER A 79 -20.15 -2.67 19.79
C SER A 79 -18.95 -3.36 19.13
N VAL A 80 -18.18 -2.64 18.35
CA VAL A 80 -16.92 -3.10 17.73
C VAL A 80 -15.74 -2.89 18.67
N GLU A 81 -15.70 -1.74 19.35
CA GLU A 81 -14.64 -1.39 20.30
C GLU A 81 -14.55 -2.38 21.47
N GLU A 82 -15.67 -2.92 21.94
CA GLU A 82 -15.70 -3.95 23.00
C GLU A 82 -14.91 -5.22 22.64
N HIS A 83 -14.71 -5.50 21.35
CA HIS A 83 -13.99 -6.68 20.89
C HIS A 83 -12.49 -6.46 20.64
N LEU A 84 -12.00 -5.24 20.86
CA LEU A 84 -10.57 -4.89 20.69
C LEU A 84 -9.72 -5.32 21.89
N SER A 85 -10.30 -5.42 23.07
CA SER A 85 -9.56 -5.76 24.30
C SER A 85 -8.82 -7.09 24.17
N GLY A 86 -7.51 -7.05 24.44
CA GLY A 86 -6.61 -8.22 24.33
C GLY A 86 -6.31 -8.69 22.92
N LYS A 87 -6.82 -8.03 21.88
CA LYS A 87 -6.53 -8.33 20.47
C LYS A 87 -5.33 -7.54 19.95
N VAL A 88 -4.67 -8.06 18.93
CA VAL A 88 -3.66 -7.33 18.17
C VAL A 88 -4.25 -6.90 16.83
N LEU A 89 -4.21 -5.61 16.56
CA LEU A 89 -4.50 -5.06 15.24
C LEU A 89 -3.21 -4.67 14.53
N ILE A 90 -3.04 -5.17 13.32
CA ILE A 90 -1.92 -4.84 12.42
C ILE A 90 -2.51 -4.08 11.25
N GLN A 91 -2.15 -2.82 11.10
CA GLN A 91 -2.64 -1.95 10.03
C GLN A 91 -1.63 -1.89 8.90
N LEU A 92 -2.04 -2.28 7.71
CA LEU A 92 -1.21 -2.33 6.50
C LEU A 92 -1.79 -1.45 5.36
N SER A 93 -2.72 -0.56 5.69
CA SER A 93 -3.20 0.43 4.71
C SER A 93 -2.26 1.63 4.70
N THR A 94 -2.01 2.23 3.55
CA THR A 94 -1.21 3.45 3.47
C THR A 94 -1.94 4.62 4.13
N GLY A 95 -1.26 5.32 5.03
CA GLY A 95 -1.76 6.47 5.76
C GLY A 95 -0.70 7.53 6.01
N THR A 96 -1.09 8.63 6.67
CA THR A 96 -0.12 9.58 7.20
C THR A 96 0.39 9.12 8.57
N PRO A 97 1.56 9.59 9.03
CA PRO A 97 2.04 9.37 10.40
C PRO A 97 1.02 9.77 11.48
N LYS A 98 0.25 10.82 11.23
CA LYS A 98 -0.84 11.26 12.11
C LYS A 98 -1.96 10.23 12.17
N ASP A 99 -2.40 9.73 11.00
CA ASP A 99 -3.43 8.70 10.93
C ASP A 99 -3.02 7.44 11.72
N ALA A 100 -1.77 6.98 11.55
CA ALA A 100 -1.22 5.82 12.26
C ALA A 100 -1.24 6.03 13.78
N THR A 101 -0.82 7.21 14.24
CA THR A 101 -0.78 7.55 15.67
C THR A 101 -2.18 7.66 16.27
N GLU A 102 -3.11 8.34 15.59
CA GLU A 102 -4.50 8.52 16.08
C GLU A 102 -5.25 7.19 16.11
N PHE A 103 -5.11 6.37 15.06
CA PHE A 103 -5.74 5.06 14.99
C PHE A 103 -5.17 4.12 16.06
N GLY A 104 -3.84 4.03 16.18
CA GLY A 104 -3.20 3.22 17.22
C GLY A 104 -3.58 3.62 18.64
N SER A 105 -3.64 4.94 18.89
CA SER A 105 -4.08 5.46 20.21
C SER A 105 -5.51 5.03 20.55
N ARG A 106 -6.41 5.02 19.56
CA ARG A 106 -7.79 4.55 19.75
C ARG A 106 -7.85 3.07 20.05
N ILE A 107 -7.11 2.23 19.32
CA ILE A 107 -7.06 0.78 19.56
C ILE A 107 -6.55 0.51 21.00
N MET A 108 -5.47 1.19 21.40
CA MET A 108 -4.89 1.01 22.74
C MET A 108 -5.82 1.51 23.86
N ALA A 109 -6.57 2.59 23.63
CA ALA A 109 -7.57 3.08 24.58
C ALA A 109 -8.70 2.06 24.83
N CYS A 110 -9.01 1.21 23.85
CA CYS A 110 -9.96 0.10 23.96
C CYS A 110 -9.32 -1.19 24.52
N GLY A 111 -8.07 -1.14 25.03
CA GLY A 111 -7.36 -2.29 25.57
C GLY A 111 -6.78 -3.25 24.52
N GLY A 112 -6.76 -2.87 23.27
CA GLY A 112 -6.10 -3.59 22.18
C GLY A 112 -4.60 -3.29 22.11
N LYS A 113 -3.87 -4.11 21.37
CA LYS A 113 -2.48 -3.87 20.97
C LYS A 113 -2.45 -3.46 19.50
N TYR A 114 -1.48 -2.64 19.13
CA TYR A 114 -1.41 -2.09 17.77
C TYR A 114 0.00 -2.19 17.18
N ILE A 115 0.06 -2.57 15.93
CA ILE A 115 1.25 -2.51 15.08
C ILE A 115 0.86 -1.76 13.80
N ASP A 116 1.59 -0.71 13.50
CA ASP A 116 1.55 -0.04 12.20
C ASP A 116 2.52 -0.71 11.24
N GLY A 117 2.16 -0.79 9.97
CA GLY A 117 3.05 -1.36 8.97
C GLY A 117 2.85 -0.79 7.59
N ALA A 118 3.90 -0.89 6.79
CA ALA A 118 3.91 -0.53 5.39
C ALA A 118 4.36 -1.72 4.54
N ILE A 119 3.74 -1.87 3.38
CA ILE A 119 4.04 -2.91 2.40
C ILE A 119 4.89 -2.28 1.30
N MET A 120 6.17 -2.68 1.24
CA MET A 120 7.13 -2.21 0.25
C MET A 120 7.25 -3.23 -0.89
N ALA A 121 6.10 -3.68 -1.41
CA ALA A 121 6.01 -4.75 -2.41
C ALA A 121 4.71 -4.62 -3.21
N PHE A 122 4.69 -5.19 -4.40
CA PHE A 122 3.48 -5.39 -5.18
C PHE A 122 2.79 -6.71 -4.82
N PRO A 123 1.49 -6.89 -5.13
CA PRO A 123 0.72 -8.08 -4.74
C PRO A 123 1.35 -9.41 -5.18
N GLU A 124 2.03 -9.44 -6.32
CA GLU A 124 2.66 -10.61 -6.91
C GLU A 124 3.84 -11.13 -6.07
N SER A 125 4.53 -10.22 -5.37
CA SER A 125 5.69 -10.55 -4.53
C SER A 125 5.30 -11.02 -3.13
N ILE A 126 4.05 -10.87 -2.71
CA ILE A 126 3.62 -11.23 -1.34
C ILE A 126 3.80 -12.74 -1.09
N GLY A 127 4.53 -13.05 -0.03
CA GLY A 127 4.89 -14.42 0.36
C GLY A 127 6.13 -14.96 -0.36
N THR A 128 6.92 -14.10 -1.00
CA THR A 128 8.24 -14.42 -1.56
C THR A 128 9.36 -13.77 -0.75
N GLU A 129 10.60 -14.20 -0.96
CA GLU A 129 11.79 -13.61 -0.34
C GLU A 129 12.01 -12.14 -0.70
N GLU A 130 11.42 -11.66 -1.80
CA GLU A 130 11.57 -10.29 -2.31
C GLU A 130 10.64 -9.30 -1.63
N ALA A 131 9.54 -9.79 -1.02
CA ALA A 131 8.57 -8.91 -0.38
C ALA A 131 9.15 -8.30 0.90
N GLN A 132 9.13 -6.99 0.98
CA GLN A 132 9.60 -6.22 2.14
C GLN A 132 8.42 -5.61 2.88
N PHE A 133 8.51 -5.62 4.21
CA PHE A 133 7.55 -5.01 5.10
C PHE A 133 8.26 -4.19 6.18
N LEU A 134 7.68 -3.06 6.53
CA LEU A 134 8.09 -2.25 7.66
C LEU A 134 7.04 -2.37 8.76
N PHE A 135 7.47 -2.47 10.01
CA PHE A 135 6.58 -2.54 11.16
C PHE A 135 7.06 -1.61 12.28
N ALA A 136 6.11 -0.97 12.95
CA ALA A 136 6.36 -0.09 14.10
C ALA A 136 5.28 -0.30 15.17
N GLY A 137 5.66 -0.17 16.44
CA GLY A 137 4.78 -0.37 17.59
C GLY A 137 5.52 -1.04 18.74
N ALA A 138 4.81 -1.48 19.77
CA ALA A 138 5.44 -2.12 20.93
C ALA A 138 6.20 -3.40 20.54
N GLU A 139 7.45 -3.52 20.97
CA GLU A 139 8.35 -4.63 20.60
C GLU A 139 7.80 -6.00 20.99
N ASP A 140 7.24 -6.12 22.18
CA ASP A 140 6.60 -7.35 22.67
C ASP A 140 5.44 -7.79 21.76
N THR A 141 4.68 -6.84 21.25
CA THR A 141 3.57 -7.08 20.33
C THR A 141 4.07 -7.51 18.96
N TYR A 142 5.13 -6.85 18.45
CA TYR A 142 5.76 -7.24 17.18
C TYR A 142 6.33 -8.66 17.26
N GLU A 143 7.11 -8.98 18.30
CA GLU A 143 7.70 -10.32 18.48
C GLU A 143 6.61 -11.40 18.65
N GLN A 144 5.48 -11.08 19.31
CA GLN A 144 4.31 -11.97 19.36
C GLN A 144 3.74 -12.28 17.97
N CYS A 145 3.71 -11.29 17.06
CA CYS A 145 3.15 -11.41 15.71
C CYS A 145 4.14 -11.89 14.66
N LYS A 146 5.43 -11.79 14.91
CA LYS A 146 6.51 -12.13 13.97
C LYS A 146 6.39 -13.53 13.33
N PRO A 147 6.00 -14.59 14.06
CA PRO A 147 5.81 -15.90 13.44
C PRO A 147 4.74 -15.89 12.34
N ILE A 148 3.60 -15.20 12.57
CA ILE A 148 2.52 -15.12 11.58
C ILE A 148 2.86 -14.14 10.45
N LEU A 149 3.57 -13.06 10.75
CA LEU A 149 4.02 -12.10 9.73
C LEU A 149 5.10 -12.68 8.82
N GLY A 150 5.89 -13.64 9.31
CA GLY A 150 7.00 -14.26 8.58
C GLY A 150 6.62 -14.92 7.25
N CYS A 151 5.35 -15.27 7.06
CA CYS A 151 4.90 -15.85 5.79
C CYS A 151 4.57 -14.79 4.71
N LEU A 152 4.61 -13.49 5.05
CA LEU A 152 4.25 -12.43 4.13
C LEU A 152 5.41 -12.01 3.23
N GLY A 153 6.66 -12.17 3.68
CA GLY A 153 7.83 -11.77 2.90
C GLY A 153 9.15 -12.17 3.56
N GLY A 154 10.24 -12.03 2.80
CA GLY A 154 11.60 -12.35 3.26
C GLY A 154 12.27 -11.23 4.05
N ASP A 155 11.83 -9.98 3.92
CA ASP A 155 12.43 -8.82 4.61
C ASP A 155 11.41 -8.12 5.49
N LEU A 156 11.36 -8.50 6.77
CA LEU A 156 10.50 -7.88 7.77
C LEU A 156 11.33 -6.96 8.68
N ARG A 157 11.16 -5.66 8.54
CA ARG A 157 11.93 -4.66 9.31
C ARG A 157 11.11 -4.06 10.43
N TYR A 158 11.53 -4.31 11.65
CA TYR A 158 11.01 -3.62 12.82
C TYR A 158 11.74 -2.28 13.02
N LEU A 159 10.98 -1.18 13.03
CA LEU A 159 11.50 0.19 13.10
C LEU A 159 11.48 0.79 14.52
N GLY A 160 11.08 0.00 15.51
CA GLY A 160 11.00 0.46 16.90
C GLY A 160 9.58 0.78 17.36
N SER A 161 9.48 1.32 18.57
CA SER A 161 8.21 1.54 19.27
C SER A 161 7.45 2.80 18.82
N GLU A 162 8.07 3.66 18.02
CA GLU A 162 7.40 4.86 17.47
C GLU A 162 6.40 4.45 16.40
N ILE A 163 5.12 4.49 16.71
CA ILE A 163 4.03 3.99 15.84
C ILE A 163 4.09 4.61 14.44
N ALA A 164 4.39 5.91 14.35
CA ALA A 164 4.42 6.62 13.09
C ALA A 164 5.58 6.24 12.15
N ALA A 165 6.58 5.48 12.63
CA ALA A 165 7.83 5.26 11.89
C ALA A 165 7.59 4.54 10.57
N ALA A 166 6.72 3.52 10.53
CA ALA A 166 6.43 2.80 9.29
C ALA A 166 5.78 3.73 8.24
N ALA A 167 4.78 4.51 8.63
CA ALA A 167 4.12 5.47 7.74
C ALA A 167 5.07 6.58 7.27
N VAL A 168 6.00 7.07 8.11
CA VAL A 168 7.00 8.07 7.70
C VAL A 168 7.91 7.52 6.60
N ILE A 169 8.45 6.32 6.82
CA ILE A 169 9.38 5.71 5.86
C ILE A 169 8.66 5.33 4.56
N ASP A 170 7.42 4.85 4.64
CA ASP A 170 6.57 4.57 3.46
C ASP A 170 6.42 5.82 2.60
N LEU A 171 5.96 6.94 3.17
CA LEU A 171 5.79 8.19 2.41
C LEU A 171 7.10 8.76 1.87
N ALA A 172 8.21 8.59 2.60
CA ALA A 172 9.53 8.99 2.12
C ALA A 172 9.96 8.15 0.91
N TYR A 173 9.77 6.83 0.96
CA TYR A 173 10.07 5.92 -0.13
C TYR A 173 9.19 6.21 -1.36
N LEU A 174 7.89 6.35 -1.19
CA LEU A 174 6.96 6.70 -2.27
C LEU A 174 7.32 8.05 -2.93
N THR A 175 7.82 9.02 -2.16
CA THR A 175 8.31 10.30 -2.71
C THR A 175 9.53 10.10 -3.60
N GLN A 176 10.47 9.27 -3.16
CA GLN A 176 11.68 8.94 -3.94
C GLN A 176 11.31 8.19 -5.22
N GLU A 177 10.43 7.20 -5.12
CA GLU A 177 9.99 6.37 -6.25
C GLU A 177 9.28 7.20 -7.31
N LEU A 178 8.30 8.04 -6.91
CA LEU A 178 7.61 8.97 -7.81
C LEU A 178 8.60 9.92 -8.51
N SER A 179 9.61 10.42 -7.80
CA SER A 179 10.64 11.30 -8.38
C SER A 179 11.48 10.57 -9.42
N THR A 180 11.82 9.30 -9.18
CA THR A 180 12.54 8.43 -10.12
C THR A 180 11.73 8.20 -11.39
N TYR A 181 10.45 7.88 -11.25
CA TYR A 181 9.56 7.66 -12.40
C TYR A 181 9.38 8.93 -13.24
N LEU A 182 9.19 10.09 -12.62
CA LEU A 182 9.07 11.35 -13.35
C LEU A 182 10.35 11.71 -14.12
N GLY A 183 11.52 11.46 -13.52
CA GLY A 183 12.79 11.64 -14.21
C GLY A 183 12.92 10.73 -15.43
N ALA A 184 12.52 9.46 -15.31
CA ALA A 184 12.53 8.50 -16.40
C ALA A 184 11.54 8.86 -17.53
N ILE A 185 10.32 9.29 -17.18
CA ILE A 185 9.30 9.73 -18.15
C ILE A 185 9.79 10.96 -18.93
N HIS A 186 10.40 11.93 -18.23
CA HIS A 186 10.95 13.11 -18.90
C HIS A 186 12.16 12.75 -19.77
N GLY A 187 13.03 11.86 -19.29
CA GLY A 187 14.17 11.34 -20.07
C GLY A 187 13.73 10.63 -21.35
N ALA A 188 12.70 9.80 -21.27
CA ALA A 188 12.10 9.16 -22.45
C ALA A 188 11.54 10.22 -23.44
N HIS A 189 10.82 11.23 -22.93
CA HIS A 189 10.29 12.32 -23.76
C HIS A 189 11.41 13.13 -24.44
N LEU A 190 12.51 13.38 -23.73
CA LEU A 190 13.70 14.04 -24.29
C LEU A 190 14.28 13.22 -25.46
N CYS A 191 14.44 11.90 -25.30
CA CYS A 191 14.92 11.03 -26.37
C CYS A 191 14.01 11.09 -27.60
N GLU A 192 12.70 11.00 -27.40
CA GLU A 192 11.72 11.09 -28.50
C GLU A 192 11.78 12.43 -29.24
N SER A 193 12.01 13.55 -28.52
CA SER A 193 12.08 14.88 -29.12
C SER A 193 13.25 15.04 -30.10
N GLU A 194 14.32 14.25 -29.90
CA GLU A 194 15.52 14.23 -30.74
C GLU A 194 15.56 13.02 -31.68
N ASN A 195 14.44 12.26 -31.81
CA ASN A 195 14.36 11.04 -32.60
C ASN A 195 15.38 9.95 -32.18
N ILE A 196 15.73 9.92 -30.89
CA ILE A 196 16.54 8.84 -30.29
C ILE A 196 15.58 7.77 -29.75
N GLY A 197 15.88 6.50 -30.04
CA GLY A 197 15.07 5.38 -29.52
C GLY A 197 15.05 5.35 -27.99
N VAL A 198 13.89 5.22 -27.40
CA VAL A 198 13.72 5.14 -25.94
C VAL A 198 14.39 3.89 -25.35
N ASP A 199 14.51 2.82 -26.15
CA ASP A 199 15.26 1.60 -25.86
C ASP A 199 16.76 1.88 -25.63
N THR A 200 17.34 2.85 -26.34
CA THR A 200 18.73 3.30 -26.14
C THR A 200 18.88 3.89 -24.72
N PHE A 201 17.91 4.69 -24.27
CA PHE A 201 17.91 5.20 -22.90
C PHE A 201 17.75 4.06 -21.88
N ALA A 202 16.83 3.12 -22.09
CA ALA A 202 16.66 1.95 -21.22
C ALA A 202 17.95 1.12 -21.10
N SER A 203 18.75 1.02 -22.19
CA SER A 203 19.95 0.19 -22.22
C SER A 203 21.08 0.68 -21.29
N ILE A 204 21.10 1.97 -20.94
CA ILE A 204 22.10 2.55 -20.04
C ILE A 204 21.67 2.53 -18.57
N LEU A 205 20.40 2.22 -18.28
CA LEU A 205 19.93 2.06 -16.91
C LEU A 205 20.39 0.71 -16.35
N PRO A 206 20.82 0.66 -15.07
CA PRO A 206 21.23 -0.59 -14.44
C PRO A 206 20.13 -1.65 -14.46
N ASP A 207 20.52 -2.93 -14.47
CA ASP A 207 19.54 -4.01 -14.31
C ASP A 207 18.89 -3.93 -12.91
N GLY A 208 17.58 -4.16 -12.86
CA GLY A 208 16.77 -3.99 -11.63
C GLY A 208 16.48 -2.54 -11.24
N HIS A 209 16.87 -1.56 -12.07
CA HIS A 209 16.48 -0.17 -11.80
C HIS A 209 15.00 0.06 -12.15
N PRO A 210 14.16 0.57 -11.21
CA PRO A 210 12.70 0.69 -11.43
C PRO A 210 12.31 1.50 -12.68
N ALA A 211 13.11 2.52 -13.01
CA ALA A 211 12.90 3.32 -14.21
C ALA A 211 13.08 2.53 -15.52
N LYS A 212 13.83 1.41 -15.52
CA LYS A 212 14.05 0.61 -16.73
C LYS A 212 12.77 -0.04 -17.23
N ASP A 213 11.99 -0.62 -16.33
CA ASP A 213 10.72 -1.25 -16.65
C ASP A 213 9.70 -0.20 -17.11
N LEU A 214 9.64 0.95 -16.42
CA LEU A 214 8.82 2.07 -16.82
C LEU A 214 9.14 2.58 -18.24
N VAL A 215 10.42 2.70 -18.59
CA VAL A 215 10.86 3.11 -19.94
C VAL A 215 10.48 2.07 -20.99
N GLN A 216 10.46 0.77 -20.64
CA GLN A 216 9.95 -0.29 -21.52
C GLN A 216 8.45 -0.19 -21.76
N VAL A 217 7.67 0.18 -20.75
CA VAL A 217 6.21 0.47 -20.88
C VAL A 217 6.01 1.61 -21.89
N ILE A 218 6.80 2.71 -21.77
CA ILE A 218 6.77 3.83 -22.71
C ILE A 218 7.13 3.37 -24.15
N HIS A 219 8.22 2.61 -24.29
CA HIS A 219 8.67 2.09 -25.58
C HIS A 219 7.61 1.22 -26.27
N SER A 220 6.95 0.35 -25.50
CA SER A 220 5.92 -0.56 -26.04
C SER A 220 4.55 0.10 -26.22
N ASN A 221 4.33 1.30 -25.69
CA ASN A 221 3.03 1.98 -25.60
C ASN A 221 1.90 1.15 -24.95
N LYS A 222 2.24 0.26 -24.00
CA LYS A 222 1.30 -0.62 -23.30
C LYS A 222 0.99 -0.07 -21.91
N TYR A 223 0.06 0.86 -21.81
CA TYR A 223 -0.31 1.53 -20.56
C TYR A 223 -1.53 0.93 -19.86
N ASP A 224 -2.16 -0.08 -20.46
CA ASP A 224 -3.48 -0.63 -20.08
C ASP A 224 -3.42 -1.83 -19.11
N ALA A 225 -2.23 -2.24 -18.71
CA ALA A 225 -2.02 -3.34 -17.75
C ALA A 225 -1.04 -2.93 -16.63
N PRO A 226 -1.37 -1.89 -15.85
CA PRO A 226 -0.48 -1.39 -14.80
C PRO A 226 -0.46 -2.29 -13.56
N GLU A 227 0.67 -2.36 -12.88
CA GLU A 227 0.76 -2.86 -11.50
C GLU A 227 0.04 -1.91 -10.52
N ALA A 228 0.17 -0.59 -10.77
CA ALA A 228 -0.57 0.46 -10.07
C ALA A 228 -0.95 1.59 -11.06
N THR A 229 -2.23 1.98 -11.03
CA THR A 229 -2.75 3.04 -11.91
C THR A 229 -2.32 4.42 -11.44
N ILE A 230 -2.37 5.43 -12.32
CA ILE A 230 -2.18 6.85 -11.94
C ILE A 230 -3.12 7.23 -10.77
N ALA A 231 -4.36 6.72 -10.75
CA ALA A 231 -5.31 7.00 -9.67
C ALA A 231 -4.85 6.42 -8.32
N VAL A 232 -4.23 5.24 -8.32
CA VAL A 232 -3.64 4.63 -7.11
C VAL A 232 -2.47 5.48 -6.61
N TRP A 233 -1.55 5.86 -7.50
CA TRP A 233 -0.43 6.75 -7.18
C TRP A 233 -0.88 8.13 -6.67
N ASP A 234 -1.96 8.70 -7.22
CA ASP A 234 -2.55 9.96 -6.73
C ASP A 234 -3.05 9.83 -5.29
N GLY A 235 -3.57 8.65 -4.93
CA GLY A 235 -3.93 8.33 -3.54
C GLY A 235 -2.74 8.43 -2.58
N ALA A 236 -1.59 7.85 -2.93
CA ALA A 236 -0.34 7.95 -2.16
C ALA A 236 0.17 9.40 -2.11
N LEU A 237 0.19 10.09 -3.24
CA LEU A 237 0.63 11.47 -3.36
C LEU A 237 -0.20 12.44 -2.49
N LYS A 238 -1.50 12.22 -2.37
CA LYS A 238 -2.37 12.99 -1.47
C LYS A 238 -1.89 12.90 -0.02
N ARG A 239 -1.47 11.72 0.44
CA ARG A 239 -0.96 11.51 1.80
C ARG A 239 0.39 12.20 2.01
N ILE A 240 1.28 12.15 1.03
CA ILE A 240 2.56 12.90 1.06
C ILE A 240 2.29 14.40 1.20
N ARG A 241 1.33 14.93 0.45
CA ARG A 241 0.93 16.35 0.54
C ARG A 241 0.26 16.71 1.87
N MET A 242 -0.57 15.82 2.40
CA MET A 242 -1.16 15.99 3.74
C MET A 242 -0.07 16.04 4.79
N GLN A 243 0.88 15.10 4.77
CA GLN A 243 2.01 15.06 5.69
C GLN A 243 2.85 16.36 5.62
N ALA A 244 3.12 16.85 4.41
CA ALA A 244 3.86 18.10 4.25
C ALA A 244 3.13 19.29 4.91
N ARG A 245 1.80 19.36 4.80
CA ARG A 245 0.97 20.39 5.45
C ARG A 245 0.98 20.26 6.97
N ASP A 246 0.81 19.03 7.47
CA ASP A 246 0.71 18.75 8.91
C ASP A 246 2.02 19.08 9.65
N THR A 247 3.15 18.87 9.01
CA THR A 247 4.48 19.13 9.58
C THR A 247 5.11 20.45 9.16
N GLY A 248 4.55 21.15 8.18
CA GLY A 248 5.07 22.40 7.67
C GLY A 248 6.35 22.28 6.83
N ILE A 249 6.69 21.08 6.33
CA ILE A 249 7.81 20.92 5.39
C ILE A 249 7.42 21.43 4.00
N ASN A 250 8.43 21.74 3.18
CA ASN A 250 8.23 22.22 1.81
C ASN A 250 7.46 21.19 0.96
N SER A 251 6.41 21.66 0.26
CA SER A 251 5.53 20.81 -0.58
C SER A 251 5.73 21.01 -2.08
N GLU A 252 6.76 21.72 -2.54
CA GLU A 252 6.96 22.03 -3.97
C GLU A 252 7.04 20.77 -4.83
N ILE A 253 7.77 19.74 -4.38
CA ILE A 253 7.89 18.47 -5.10
C ILE A 253 6.53 17.76 -5.20
N PRO A 254 5.86 17.41 -4.11
CA PRO A 254 4.58 16.71 -4.22
C PRO A 254 3.48 17.56 -4.88
N ASP A 255 3.50 18.88 -4.76
CA ASP A 255 2.57 19.75 -5.46
C ASP A 255 2.82 19.78 -6.98
N PHE A 256 4.08 19.75 -7.41
CA PHE A 256 4.42 19.64 -8.83
C PHE A 256 3.91 18.30 -9.40
N ILE A 257 4.18 17.19 -8.73
CA ILE A 257 3.71 15.85 -9.15
C ILE A 257 2.18 15.82 -9.24
N SER A 258 1.49 16.40 -8.23
CA SER A 258 0.02 16.47 -8.20
C SER A 258 -0.56 17.22 -9.40
N ARG A 259 0.08 18.28 -9.86
CA ARG A 259 -0.38 18.99 -11.07
C ARG A 259 -0.30 18.11 -12.32
N LEU A 260 0.75 17.31 -12.48
CA LEU A 260 0.89 16.38 -13.60
C LEU A 260 -0.16 15.27 -13.54
N PHE A 261 -0.38 14.69 -12.36
CA PHE A 261 -1.39 13.65 -12.16
C PHE A 261 -2.80 14.16 -12.47
N ASN A 262 -3.16 15.35 -11.96
CA ASN A 262 -4.45 15.97 -12.25
C ASN A 262 -4.67 16.19 -13.76
N ARG A 263 -3.64 16.58 -14.49
CA ARG A 263 -3.69 16.70 -15.96
C ARG A 263 -3.97 15.35 -16.62
N ALA A 264 -3.27 14.29 -16.20
CA ALA A 264 -3.45 12.95 -16.75
C ALA A 264 -4.84 12.38 -16.43
N ILE A 265 -5.30 12.49 -15.19
CA ILE A 265 -6.63 12.04 -14.77
C ILE A 265 -7.72 12.80 -15.53
N SER A 266 -7.60 14.14 -15.65
CA SER A 266 -8.55 14.96 -16.40
C SER A 266 -8.55 14.66 -17.91
N ALA A 267 -7.46 14.12 -18.44
CA ALA A 267 -7.35 13.66 -19.82
C ALA A 267 -7.86 12.22 -20.04
N GLY A 268 -8.35 11.53 -18.99
CA GLY A 268 -8.91 10.19 -19.05
C GLY A 268 -7.89 9.05 -18.85
N TYR A 269 -6.66 9.35 -18.42
CA TYR A 269 -5.59 8.35 -18.23
C TYR A 269 -5.48 7.83 -16.80
N GLY A 270 -6.47 8.11 -15.93
CA GLY A 270 -6.42 7.74 -14.51
C GLY A 270 -6.25 6.25 -14.23
N GLU A 271 -6.78 5.39 -15.09
CA GLU A 271 -6.71 3.93 -14.97
C GLU A 271 -5.52 3.31 -15.71
N GLU A 272 -4.67 4.13 -16.32
CA GLU A 272 -3.47 3.68 -17.01
C GLU A 272 -2.24 3.68 -16.08
N ASP A 273 -1.17 3.04 -16.54
CA ASP A 273 0.15 3.03 -15.91
C ASP A 273 0.70 4.46 -15.72
N ILE A 274 1.50 4.68 -14.68
CA ILE A 274 2.14 5.98 -14.41
C ILE A 274 2.99 6.47 -15.60
N ALA A 275 3.53 5.58 -16.41
CA ALA A 275 4.25 5.90 -17.64
C ALA A 275 3.38 6.72 -18.62
N ALA A 276 2.04 6.61 -18.54
CA ALA A 276 1.12 7.38 -19.39
C ALA A 276 1.15 8.89 -19.13
N LEU A 277 1.83 9.36 -18.07
CA LEU A 277 2.12 10.79 -17.86
C LEU A 277 2.87 11.41 -19.05
N ILE A 278 3.63 10.62 -19.81
CA ILE A 278 4.29 11.10 -21.03
C ILE A 278 3.28 11.66 -22.03
N LYS A 279 2.07 11.16 -22.07
CA LYS A 279 1.00 11.62 -23.00
C LYS A 279 0.60 13.07 -22.73
N VAL A 280 0.60 13.50 -21.46
CA VAL A 280 0.29 14.89 -21.10
C VAL A 280 1.50 15.82 -21.23
N LEU A 281 2.71 15.30 -21.12
CA LEU A 281 3.93 16.07 -21.38
C LEU A 281 4.05 16.38 -22.88
N LYS A 282 3.73 15.43 -23.77
CA LYS A 282 3.77 15.62 -25.25
C LYS A 282 2.74 16.63 -25.76
N ARG A 283 1.58 16.76 -25.10
CA ARG A 283 0.50 17.67 -25.55
C ARG A 283 0.84 19.17 -25.44
N ASP A 284 1.80 19.53 -24.60
CA ASP A 284 2.21 20.91 -24.40
C ASP A 284 3.45 21.28 -25.22
N SER A 285 3.93 20.36 -26.07
CA SER A 285 4.98 20.69 -27.05
C SER A 285 4.34 21.51 -28.20
N PRO A 286 4.92 22.68 -28.55
CA PRO A 286 4.37 23.58 -29.57
C PRO A 286 4.32 22.95 -30.95
#